data_4bd88ed68fe1d04f4afa29203e20a20f
#
_entry.id   4bd88ed68fe1d04f4afa29203e20a20f
#
_cell.length_a   1.000
_cell.length_b   1.000
_cell.length_c   1.000
_cell.angle_alpha   90.00
_cell.angle_beta   90.00
_cell.angle_gamma   90.00
#
_symmetry.space_group_name_H-M   'P 1'
#
loop_
_entity.id
_entity.type
_entity.pdbx_description
1 polymer ?
#
loop_
_entity_poly.entity_id
_entity_poly.type
_entity_poly.pdbx_seq_one_letter_code
_entity_poly.pdbx_strand_id
1 'polypeptide(L)'
;VSKDLALRIYTTHLLGGEKKLVLHGGGNTSVKTNYKNIFGENNKVIYVKGSGWDMANLTHEGMPGLNINPLLKTLSLKKLSDESMVNHLRSNLIDSNSPNPSVETLLHAYLPHKYIDHTHSNAFLSLINLRNSKEICEKLFKNKLSIVPYIMPGFKLAKLCYKIYQSNKNVDGLILLNHGIFTFGSNSRYFNNITFCYLPFFNSLNSLLDNFS
;
A
#
# COMPACT_ATOMS: atom_id res chain seq x y z
N VAL A 1 8.52 -20.59 -3.58
CA VAL A 1 8.28 -19.14 -3.54
C VAL A 1 8.98 -18.50 -4.72
N SER A 2 8.31 -17.63 -5.49
CA SER A 2 8.94 -16.92 -6.60
C SER A 2 9.98 -15.92 -6.09
N LYS A 3 10.98 -15.58 -6.96
CA LYS A 3 12.00 -14.59 -6.61
C LYS A 3 11.40 -13.23 -6.24
N ASP A 4 10.34 -12.81 -6.95
CA ASP A 4 9.64 -11.54 -6.67
C ASP A 4 8.99 -11.54 -5.29
N LEU A 5 8.31 -12.66 -4.93
CA LEU A 5 7.66 -12.79 -3.63
C LEU A 5 8.68 -12.87 -2.49
N ALA A 6 9.77 -13.65 -2.66
CA ALA A 6 10.84 -13.71 -1.66
C ALA A 6 11.47 -12.34 -1.42
N LEU A 7 11.75 -11.59 -2.50
CA LEU A 7 12.27 -10.23 -2.39
C LEU A 7 11.26 -9.29 -1.71
N ARG A 8 9.94 -9.43 -1.99
CA ARG A 8 8.89 -8.64 -1.35
C ARG A 8 8.82 -8.91 0.15
N ILE A 9 8.88 -10.17 0.58
CA ILE A 9 8.90 -10.55 1.99
C ILE A 9 10.10 -9.92 2.69
N TYR A 10 11.28 -10.06 2.11
CA TYR A 10 12.50 -9.45 2.65
C TYR A 10 12.36 -7.93 2.84
N THR A 11 11.88 -7.22 1.81
CA THR A 11 11.70 -5.76 1.92
C THR A 11 10.56 -5.37 2.88
N THR A 12 9.56 -6.24 3.07
CA THR A 12 8.52 -6.06 4.07
C THR A 12 9.08 -6.17 5.49
N HIS A 13 9.99 -7.12 5.74
CA HIS A 13 10.68 -7.22 7.03
C HIS A 13 11.48 -5.96 7.36
N LEU A 14 12.18 -5.38 6.36
CA LEU A 14 12.91 -4.13 6.58
C LEU A 14 11.98 -2.98 7.01
N LEU A 15 10.81 -2.86 6.39
CA LEU A 15 9.81 -1.86 6.77
C LEU A 15 9.19 -2.14 8.13
N GLY A 16 8.79 -3.39 8.39
CA GLY A 16 8.19 -3.82 9.65
C GLY A 16 9.15 -3.76 10.85
N GLY A 17 10.46 -3.93 10.61
CA GLY A 17 11.51 -3.79 11.61
C GLY A 17 11.75 -2.35 12.07
N GLU A 18 11.34 -1.35 11.28
CA GLU A 18 11.46 0.06 11.62
C GLU A 18 10.19 0.55 12.31
N LYS A 19 10.20 0.60 13.64
CA LYS A 19 9.05 0.98 14.48
C LYS A 19 8.53 2.40 14.22
N LYS A 20 9.34 3.29 13.63
CA LYS A 20 8.90 4.62 13.21
C LYS A 20 8.02 4.60 11.96
N LEU A 21 8.05 3.51 11.18
CA LEU A 21 7.27 3.34 9.96
C LEU A 21 6.00 2.53 10.17
N VAL A 22 6.09 1.45 10.95
CA VAL A 22 5.00 0.50 11.15
C VAL A 22 5.00 -0.03 12.57
N LEU A 23 3.82 -0.15 13.16
CA LEU A 23 3.62 -0.77 14.46
C LEU A 23 2.61 -1.92 14.35
N HIS A 24 2.91 -3.04 15.01
CA HIS A 24 2.04 -4.22 15.09
C HIS A 24 1.57 -4.72 13.71
N GLY A 25 0.31 -5.06 13.57
CA GLY A 25 -0.30 -5.49 12.30
C GLY A 25 -0.62 -4.37 11.30
N GLY A 26 -0.20 -3.13 11.57
CA GLY A 26 -0.45 -1.97 10.70
C GLY A 26 0.34 -2.02 9.40
N GLY A 27 -0.06 -1.21 8.43
CA GLY A 27 0.54 -1.16 7.12
C GLY A 27 0.40 -2.46 6.31
N ASN A 28 0.77 -2.40 5.06
CA ASN A 28 0.82 -3.58 4.19
C ASN A 28 1.69 -3.33 2.97
N THR A 29 2.06 -4.41 2.31
CA THR A 29 2.91 -4.38 1.13
C THR A 29 2.39 -5.33 0.08
N SER A 30 2.69 -5.07 -1.18
CA SER A 30 2.34 -5.99 -2.26
C SER A 30 3.39 -6.09 -3.35
N VAL A 31 3.29 -7.16 -4.13
CA VAL A 31 4.04 -7.35 -5.37
C VAL A 31 3.17 -7.95 -6.45
N LYS A 32 3.24 -7.40 -7.65
CA LYS A 32 2.63 -7.95 -8.85
C LYS A 32 3.65 -8.80 -9.60
N THR A 33 3.26 -10.03 -9.94
CA THR A 33 4.13 -10.97 -10.64
C THR A 33 3.30 -11.95 -11.48
N ASN A 34 3.94 -12.94 -12.05
CA ASN A 34 3.27 -14.04 -12.75
C ASN A 34 3.25 -15.29 -11.87
N TYR A 35 2.18 -16.04 -11.97
CA TYR A 35 1.97 -17.33 -11.33
C TYR A 35 1.62 -18.36 -12.38
N LYS A 36 2.28 -19.50 -12.36
CA LYS A 36 2.01 -20.62 -13.24
C LYS A 36 0.95 -21.52 -12.60
N ASN A 37 -0.23 -21.62 -13.20
CA ASN A 37 -1.30 -22.47 -12.68
C ASN A 37 -1.06 -23.96 -12.95
N ILE A 38 -1.98 -24.81 -12.49
CA ILE A 38 -1.88 -26.29 -12.65
C ILE A 38 -1.88 -26.73 -14.12
N PHE A 39 -2.37 -25.91 -15.03
CA PHE A 39 -2.39 -26.17 -16.48
C PHE A 39 -1.12 -25.66 -17.19
N GLY A 40 -0.18 -25.06 -16.44
CA GLY A 40 1.03 -24.49 -17.00
C GLY A 40 0.87 -23.07 -17.56
N GLU A 41 -0.30 -22.46 -17.42
CA GLU A 41 -0.59 -21.11 -17.92
C GLU A 41 -0.06 -20.03 -16.98
N ASN A 42 0.48 -18.95 -17.56
CA ASN A 42 0.96 -17.80 -16.79
C ASN A 42 -0.17 -16.80 -16.50
N ASN A 43 -0.58 -16.70 -15.25
CA ASN A 43 -1.57 -15.75 -14.78
C ASN A 43 -0.90 -14.56 -14.10
N LYS A 44 -1.40 -13.35 -14.35
CA LYS A 44 -0.98 -12.17 -13.59
C LYS A 44 -1.62 -12.20 -12.20
N VAL A 45 -0.78 -12.08 -11.18
CA VAL A 45 -1.19 -12.17 -9.78
C VAL A 45 -0.65 -11.00 -8.97
N ILE A 46 -1.33 -10.69 -7.88
CA ILE A 46 -0.84 -9.80 -6.83
C ILE A 46 -0.74 -10.60 -5.52
N TYR A 47 0.42 -10.54 -4.90
CA TYR A 47 0.59 -10.96 -3.51
C TYR A 47 0.51 -9.71 -2.62
N VAL A 48 -0.31 -9.76 -1.59
CA VAL A 48 -0.52 -8.64 -0.67
C VAL A 48 -0.50 -9.17 0.77
N LYS A 49 0.04 -8.40 1.71
CA LYS A 49 0.05 -8.80 3.12
C LYS A 49 -1.38 -9.07 3.62
N GLY A 50 -1.56 -10.21 4.25
CA GLY A 50 -2.82 -10.60 4.88
C GLY A 50 -3.21 -9.68 6.03
N SER A 51 -4.51 -9.58 6.29
CA SER A 51 -5.05 -8.80 7.39
C SER A 51 -4.53 -9.32 8.73
N GLY A 52 -4.08 -8.40 9.61
CA GLY A 52 -3.60 -8.73 10.95
C GLY A 52 -2.19 -9.31 11.05
N TRP A 53 -1.52 -9.63 9.95
CA TRP A 53 -0.14 -10.09 9.98
C TRP A 53 0.83 -8.95 10.29
N ASP A 54 1.85 -9.24 11.11
CA ASP A 54 2.94 -8.31 11.41
C ASP A 54 3.96 -8.30 10.26
N MET A 55 4.31 -7.12 9.77
CA MET A 55 5.28 -6.96 8.69
C MET A 55 6.70 -7.38 9.11
N ALA A 56 7.06 -7.25 10.38
CA ALA A 56 8.40 -7.59 10.88
C ALA A 56 8.68 -9.11 10.83
N ASN A 57 7.63 -9.94 10.96
CA ASN A 57 7.73 -11.39 11.03
C ASN A 57 6.91 -12.07 9.92
N LEU A 58 6.65 -11.37 8.81
CA LEU A 58 5.82 -11.86 7.73
C LEU A 58 6.47 -13.03 7.01
N THR A 59 5.76 -14.14 6.90
CA THR A 59 6.17 -15.30 6.10
C THR A 59 5.39 -15.35 4.78
N HIS A 60 5.70 -16.32 3.91
CA HIS A 60 5.00 -16.44 2.63
C HIS A 60 3.52 -16.81 2.78
N GLU A 61 3.16 -17.52 3.85
CA GLU A 61 1.77 -17.84 4.19
C GLU A 61 0.96 -16.58 4.51
N GLY A 62 1.61 -15.57 5.05
CA GLY A 62 1.01 -14.27 5.34
C GLY A 62 0.84 -13.37 4.11
N MET A 63 1.21 -13.84 2.92
CA MET A 63 1.11 -13.11 1.65
C MET A 63 0.12 -13.79 0.69
N PRO A 64 -1.20 -13.74 0.95
CA PRO A 64 -2.18 -14.29 0.02
C PRO A 64 -1.98 -13.75 -1.41
N GLY A 65 -1.99 -14.68 -2.36
CA GLY A 65 -1.94 -14.38 -3.79
C GLY A 65 -3.34 -14.32 -4.39
N LEU A 66 -3.61 -13.34 -5.24
CA LEU A 66 -4.90 -13.16 -5.91
C LEU A 66 -4.72 -12.98 -7.41
N ASN A 67 -5.66 -13.49 -8.18
CA ASN A 67 -5.77 -13.21 -9.62
C ASN A 67 -6.10 -11.73 -9.82
N ILE A 68 -5.22 -10.96 -10.47
CA ILE A 68 -5.36 -9.49 -10.53
C ILE A 68 -6.45 -9.04 -11.51
N ASN A 69 -6.67 -9.77 -12.60
CA ASN A 69 -7.61 -9.35 -13.65
C ASN A 69 -9.05 -9.21 -13.16
N PRO A 70 -9.64 -10.14 -12.36
CA PRO A 70 -10.94 -9.94 -11.76
C PRO A 70 -11.00 -8.73 -10.82
N LEU A 71 -9.93 -8.47 -10.08
CA LEU A 71 -9.86 -7.29 -9.19
C LEU A 71 -9.92 -5.98 -9.99
N LEU A 72 -9.20 -5.90 -11.12
CA LEU A 72 -9.22 -4.73 -11.99
C LEU A 72 -10.60 -4.50 -12.64
N LYS A 73 -11.37 -5.54 -12.90
CA LYS A 73 -12.75 -5.42 -13.42
C LYS A 73 -13.66 -4.64 -12.48
N THR A 74 -13.40 -4.65 -11.16
CA THR A 74 -14.20 -3.89 -10.20
C THR A 74 -14.09 -2.36 -10.39
N LEU A 75 -13.10 -1.87 -11.14
CA LEU A 75 -13.01 -0.45 -11.53
C LEU A 75 -14.24 0.04 -12.30
N SER A 76 -14.94 -0.83 -13.04
CA SER A 76 -16.16 -0.48 -13.77
C SER A 76 -17.38 -0.30 -12.85
N LEU A 77 -17.34 -0.83 -11.61
CA LEU A 77 -18.46 -0.76 -10.69
C LEU A 77 -18.63 0.66 -10.12
N LYS A 78 -19.86 1.12 -10.00
CA LYS A 78 -20.19 2.39 -9.33
C LYS A 78 -20.15 2.27 -7.81
N LYS A 79 -20.58 1.11 -7.27
CA LYS A 79 -20.67 0.82 -5.83
C LYS A 79 -20.28 -0.64 -5.60
N LEU A 80 -19.70 -0.92 -4.45
CA LEU A 80 -19.40 -2.25 -3.95
C LEU A 80 -19.46 -2.17 -2.42
N SER A 81 -20.25 -3.05 -1.78
CA SER A 81 -20.29 -3.15 -0.31
C SER A 81 -19.01 -3.83 0.20
N ASP A 82 -18.66 -3.59 1.45
CA ASP A 82 -17.48 -4.19 2.06
C ASP A 82 -17.59 -5.71 2.10
N GLU A 83 -18.78 -6.25 2.40
CA GLU A 83 -19.04 -7.69 2.36
C GLU A 83 -18.79 -8.27 0.96
N SER A 84 -19.38 -7.65 -0.06
CA SER A 84 -19.20 -8.09 -1.46
C SER A 84 -17.74 -7.95 -1.90
N MET A 85 -17.04 -6.92 -1.44
CA MET A 85 -15.62 -6.72 -1.71
C MET A 85 -14.79 -7.85 -1.09
N VAL A 86 -15.01 -8.16 0.19
CA VAL A 86 -14.30 -9.25 0.88
C VAL A 86 -14.56 -10.58 0.20
N ASN A 87 -15.82 -10.88 -0.13
CA ASN A 87 -16.17 -12.11 -0.85
C ASN A 87 -15.49 -12.18 -2.21
N HIS A 88 -15.47 -11.07 -2.96
CA HIS A 88 -14.80 -11.01 -4.25
C HIS A 88 -13.28 -11.23 -4.13
N LEU A 89 -12.63 -10.63 -3.12
CA LEU A 89 -11.22 -10.88 -2.85
C LEU A 89 -10.96 -12.36 -2.55
N ARG A 90 -11.75 -12.96 -1.65
CA ARG A 90 -11.61 -14.38 -1.30
C ARG A 90 -11.83 -15.33 -2.47
N SER A 91 -12.82 -15.06 -3.31
CA SER A 91 -13.12 -15.87 -4.50
C SER A 91 -12.04 -15.82 -5.58
N ASN A 92 -11.09 -14.89 -5.46
CA ASN A 92 -9.97 -14.73 -6.40
C ASN A 92 -8.62 -15.11 -5.80
N LEU A 93 -8.59 -15.72 -4.60
CA LEU A 93 -7.40 -16.32 -4.05
C LEU A 93 -6.87 -17.43 -4.95
N ILE A 94 -5.53 -17.52 -5.06
CA ILE A 94 -4.87 -18.64 -5.78
C ILE A 94 -4.94 -19.91 -4.93
N ASP A 95 -4.78 -19.76 -3.61
CA ASP A 95 -4.90 -20.81 -2.61
C ASP A 95 -6.03 -20.46 -1.65
N SER A 96 -7.06 -21.31 -1.62
CA SER A 96 -8.24 -21.13 -0.76
C SER A 96 -7.94 -21.16 0.74
N ASN A 97 -6.81 -21.76 1.14
CA ASN A 97 -6.35 -21.82 2.53
C ASN A 97 -5.60 -20.55 2.98
N SER A 98 -5.33 -19.64 2.06
CA SER A 98 -4.65 -18.38 2.39
C SER A 98 -5.46 -17.54 3.37
N PRO A 99 -4.79 -16.74 4.23
CA PRO A 99 -5.47 -15.81 5.11
C PRO A 99 -6.25 -14.74 4.31
N ASN A 100 -7.14 -14.04 4.99
CA ASN A 100 -7.86 -12.93 4.37
C ASN A 100 -6.90 -11.87 3.86
N PRO A 101 -7.01 -11.46 2.59
CA PRO A 101 -6.24 -10.34 2.07
C PRO A 101 -6.55 -9.04 2.81
N SER A 102 -5.62 -8.08 2.79
CA SER A 102 -5.90 -6.73 3.30
C SER A 102 -7.14 -6.12 2.64
N VAL A 103 -7.92 -5.37 3.40
CA VAL A 103 -9.06 -4.58 2.87
C VAL A 103 -8.63 -3.55 1.82
N GLU A 104 -7.34 -3.21 1.77
CA GLU A 104 -6.74 -2.29 0.80
C GLU A 104 -6.23 -2.98 -0.46
N THR A 105 -6.45 -4.28 -0.61
CA THR A 105 -6.00 -5.07 -1.77
C THR A 105 -6.44 -4.47 -3.10
N LEU A 106 -7.66 -3.92 -3.19
CA LEU A 106 -8.11 -3.26 -4.41
C LEU A 106 -7.30 -2.00 -4.73
N LEU A 107 -6.89 -1.21 -3.72
CA LEU A 107 -6.02 -0.05 -3.92
C LEU A 107 -4.67 -0.49 -4.50
N HIS A 108 -4.06 -1.52 -3.91
CA HIS A 108 -2.83 -2.11 -4.43
C HIS A 108 -3.00 -2.66 -5.86
N ALA A 109 -4.14 -3.30 -6.16
CA ALA A 109 -4.40 -3.83 -7.49
C ALA A 109 -4.53 -2.72 -8.55
N TYR A 110 -5.21 -1.61 -8.23
CA TYR A 110 -5.51 -0.53 -9.17
C TYR A 110 -4.30 0.31 -9.55
N LEU A 111 -3.35 0.50 -8.63
CA LEU A 111 -2.10 1.18 -8.95
C LEU A 111 -1.23 0.27 -9.84
N PRO A 112 -0.67 0.74 -10.97
CA PRO A 112 -0.04 -0.12 -11.98
C PRO A 112 1.35 -0.64 -11.58
N HIS A 113 1.92 -0.12 -10.52
CA HIS A 113 3.28 -0.41 -10.10
C HIS A 113 3.47 -1.84 -9.60
N LYS A 114 4.66 -2.40 -9.81
CA LYS A 114 5.00 -3.78 -9.42
C LYS A 114 5.03 -3.95 -7.91
N TYR A 115 5.66 -3.01 -7.20
CA TYR A 115 5.77 -3.00 -5.74
C TYR A 115 5.01 -1.81 -5.18
N ILE A 116 4.29 -2.01 -4.09
CA ILE A 116 3.54 -0.98 -3.38
C ILE A 116 3.72 -1.21 -1.89
N ASP A 117 4.07 -0.15 -1.17
CA ASP A 117 4.19 -0.10 0.28
C ASP A 117 3.16 0.84 0.85
N HIS A 118 2.52 0.44 1.94
CA HIS A 118 1.66 1.27 2.76
C HIS A 118 2.17 1.25 4.20
N THR A 119 2.42 2.42 4.75
CA THR A 119 2.93 2.58 6.11
C THR A 119 2.15 3.64 6.87
N HIS A 120 2.16 3.49 8.21
CA HIS A 120 1.60 4.45 9.16
C HIS A 120 2.74 5.13 9.95
N SER A 121 3.71 5.71 9.23
CA SER A 121 4.85 6.37 9.84
C SER A 121 4.43 7.43 10.84
N ASN A 122 4.99 7.40 12.06
CA ASN A 122 4.67 8.33 13.13
C ASN A 122 4.81 9.80 12.69
N ALA A 123 5.86 10.11 11.95
CA ALA A 123 6.08 11.45 11.43
C ALA A 123 5.01 11.87 10.41
N PHE A 124 4.60 10.97 9.49
CA PHE A 124 3.48 11.25 8.60
C PHE A 124 2.18 11.42 9.36
N LEU A 125 1.88 10.53 10.30
CA LEU A 125 0.66 10.64 11.11
C LEU A 125 0.60 11.96 11.87
N SER A 126 1.71 12.43 12.45
CA SER A 126 1.77 13.73 13.12
C SER A 126 1.44 14.87 12.16
N LEU A 127 1.92 14.80 10.92
CA LEU A 127 1.69 15.82 9.89
C LEU A 127 0.27 15.79 9.34
N ILE A 128 -0.21 14.60 8.92
CA ILE A 128 -1.48 14.46 8.20
C ILE A 128 -2.71 14.54 9.10
N ASN A 129 -2.54 14.56 10.43
CA ASN A 129 -3.61 14.78 11.41
C ASN A 129 -3.75 16.25 11.83
N LEU A 130 -2.90 17.16 11.34
CA LEU A 130 -3.05 18.60 11.60
C LEU A 130 -4.27 19.17 10.85
N ARG A 131 -4.88 20.24 11.40
CA ARG A 131 -6.04 20.89 10.77
C ARG A 131 -5.75 21.44 9.37
N ASN A 132 -4.53 21.93 9.14
CA ASN A 132 -4.05 22.49 7.87
C ASN A 132 -3.11 21.52 7.12
N SER A 133 -3.23 20.22 7.42
CA SER A 133 -2.35 19.16 6.86
C SER A 133 -2.28 19.17 5.33
N LYS A 134 -3.40 19.42 4.65
CA LYS A 134 -3.42 19.47 3.19
C LYS A 134 -2.48 20.54 2.64
N GLU A 135 -2.61 21.78 3.13
CA GLU A 135 -1.81 22.92 2.69
C GLU A 135 -0.33 22.71 2.99
N ILE A 136 -0.02 22.16 4.17
CA ILE A 136 1.35 21.83 4.56
C ILE A 136 1.92 20.76 3.64
N CYS A 137 1.19 19.68 3.41
CA CYS A 137 1.64 18.59 2.51
C CYS A 137 1.83 19.08 1.07
N GLU A 138 0.94 19.95 0.55
CA GLU A 138 1.07 20.54 -0.78
C GLU A 138 2.37 21.38 -0.91
N LYS A 139 2.70 22.16 0.12
CA LYS A 139 3.95 22.94 0.16
C LYS A 139 5.19 22.06 0.25
N LEU A 140 5.16 21.04 1.12
CA LEU A 140 6.32 20.19 1.41
C LEU A 140 6.65 19.22 0.29
N PHE A 141 5.64 18.54 -0.24
CA PHE A 141 5.84 17.43 -1.17
C PHE A 141 5.61 17.84 -2.63
N LYS A 142 4.99 19.00 -2.86
CA LYS A 142 4.74 19.55 -4.21
C LYS A 142 4.20 18.47 -5.16
N ASN A 143 4.92 18.22 -6.27
CA ASN A 143 4.54 17.24 -7.29
C ASN A 143 5.08 15.83 -7.02
N LYS A 144 5.73 15.59 -5.87
CA LYS A 144 6.30 14.26 -5.56
C LYS A 144 5.26 13.30 -5.00
N LEU A 145 4.30 13.80 -4.23
CA LEU A 145 3.24 13.00 -3.63
C LEU A 145 1.89 13.64 -3.93
N SER A 146 0.89 12.85 -4.29
CA SER A 146 -0.49 13.34 -4.44
C SER A 146 -1.25 13.14 -3.13
N ILE A 147 -2.14 14.07 -2.81
CA ILE A 147 -2.91 14.08 -1.57
C ILE A 147 -4.30 13.51 -1.82
N VAL A 148 -4.68 12.56 -0.99
CA VAL A 148 -5.99 11.91 -0.97
C VAL A 148 -6.73 12.35 0.29
N PRO A 149 -7.92 12.98 0.19
CA PRO A 149 -8.73 13.30 1.35
C PRO A 149 -9.16 12.03 2.09
N TYR A 150 -9.44 12.16 3.39
CA TYR A 150 -9.85 11.03 4.20
C TYR A 150 -11.13 10.37 3.70
N ILE A 151 -11.07 9.10 3.45
CA ILE A 151 -12.21 8.20 3.24
C ILE A 151 -11.87 6.89 3.94
N MET A 152 -12.87 6.26 4.57
CA MET A 152 -12.70 4.93 5.18
C MET A 152 -12.08 3.94 4.20
N PRO A 153 -11.11 3.11 4.65
CA PRO A 153 -10.53 2.03 3.86
C PRO A 153 -11.61 1.14 3.23
N GLY A 154 -11.39 0.77 1.98
CA GLY A 154 -12.31 -0.07 1.23
C GLY A 154 -12.42 0.37 -0.23
N PHE A 155 -13.49 -0.06 -0.90
CA PHE A 155 -13.69 0.16 -2.33
C PHE A 155 -13.69 1.64 -2.75
N LYS A 156 -14.36 2.51 -1.96
CA LYS A 156 -14.44 3.94 -2.27
C LYS A 156 -13.05 4.60 -2.22
N LEU A 157 -12.26 4.28 -1.20
CA LEU A 157 -10.88 4.78 -1.08
C LEU A 157 -10.02 4.29 -2.25
N ALA A 158 -10.08 3.01 -2.59
CA ALA A 158 -9.33 2.45 -3.71
C ALA A 158 -9.64 3.16 -5.04
N LYS A 159 -10.91 3.43 -5.32
CA LYS A 159 -11.32 4.19 -6.52
C LYS A 159 -10.86 5.63 -6.50
N LEU A 160 -10.93 6.31 -5.36
CA LEU A 160 -10.46 7.69 -5.24
C LEU A 160 -8.95 7.78 -5.45
N CYS A 161 -8.17 6.90 -4.81
CA CYS A 161 -6.73 6.81 -5.01
C CYS A 161 -6.36 6.58 -6.47
N TYR A 162 -7.04 5.65 -7.14
CA TYR A 162 -6.86 5.41 -8.56
C TYR A 162 -7.15 6.65 -9.41
N LYS A 163 -8.27 7.36 -9.15
CA LYS A 163 -8.64 8.59 -9.86
C LYS A 163 -7.58 9.69 -9.68
N ILE A 164 -7.11 9.91 -8.46
CA ILE A 164 -6.08 10.90 -8.15
C ILE A 164 -4.75 10.53 -8.83
N TYR A 165 -4.36 9.25 -8.77
CA TYR A 165 -3.18 8.76 -9.47
C TYR A 165 -3.30 8.96 -10.99
N GLN A 166 -4.46 8.72 -11.60
CA GLN A 166 -4.65 8.93 -13.04
C GLN A 166 -4.51 10.40 -13.45
N SER A 167 -4.84 11.35 -12.57
CA SER A 167 -4.65 12.78 -12.84
C SER A 167 -3.19 13.24 -12.70
N ASN A 168 -2.35 12.50 -11.97
CA ASN A 168 -0.91 12.79 -11.84
C ASN A 168 -0.12 11.47 -11.68
N LYS A 169 0.31 10.90 -12.80
CA LYS A 169 1.04 9.62 -12.86
C LYS A 169 2.52 9.72 -12.52
N ASN A 170 3.05 10.93 -12.40
CA ASN A 170 4.49 11.17 -12.18
C ASN A 170 4.85 11.31 -10.71
N VAL A 171 3.93 10.90 -9.81
CA VAL A 171 4.19 10.93 -8.37
C VAL A 171 4.83 9.63 -7.87
N ASP A 172 5.60 9.73 -6.80
CA ASP A 172 6.25 8.62 -6.14
C ASP A 172 5.32 7.93 -5.10
N GLY A 173 4.19 8.56 -4.77
CA GLY A 173 3.25 8.03 -3.78
C GLY A 173 1.99 8.85 -3.59
N LEU A 174 1.15 8.39 -2.66
CA LEU A 174 -0.11 9.02 -2.25
C LEU A 174 -0.10 9.23 -0.74
N ILE A 175 -0.34 10.46 -0.31
CA ILE A 175 -0.61 10.79 1.10
C ILE A 175 -2.10 10.65 1.33
N LEU A 176 -2.51 9.77 2.23
CA LEU A 176 -3.89 9.61 2.67
C LEU A 176 -4.05 10.39 3.98
N LEU A 177 -4.75 11.53 3.92
CA LEU A 177 -4.98 12.36 5.12
C LEU A 177 -5.68 11.54 6.21
N ASN A 178 -5.26 11.71 7.46
CA ASN A 178 -5.76 10.98 8.64
C ASN A 178 -5.63 9.45 8.55
N HIS A 179 -4.74 8.92 7.70
CA HIS A 179 -4.59 7.48 7.52
C HIS A 179 -3.11 7.05 7.43
N GLY A 180 -2.38 7.47 6.40
CA GLY A 180 -1.00 7.03 6.17
C GLY A 180 -0.47 7.42 4.79
N ILE A 181 0.53 6.69 4.33
CA ILE A 181 1.16 6.93 3.02
C ILE A 181 1.27 5.64 2.22
N PHE A 182 1.03 5.75 0.92
CA PHE A 182 1.37 4.74 -0.10
C PHE A 182 2.54 5.22 -0.91
N THR A 183 3.55 4.37 -1.09
CA THR A 183 4.66 4.57 -2.01
C THR A 183 4.73 3.41 -2.99
N PHE A 184 5.25 3.63 -4.19
CA PHE A 184 5.21 2.61 -5.24
C PHE A 184 6.30 2.79 -6.31
N GLY A 185 6.63 1.75 -7.08
CA GLY A 185 7.59 1.74 -8.18
C GLY A 185 7.78 0.36 -8.83
N SER A 186 8.69 0.29 -9.77
CA SER A 186 8.97 -0.91 -10.56
C SER A 186 10.11 -1.77 -10.00
N ASN A 187 10.96 -1.23 -9.12
CA ASN A 187 12.13 -1.92 -8.54
C ASN A 187 12.08 -1.89 -7.02
N SER A 188 12.23 -3.05 -6.37
CA SER A 188 12.17 -3.18 -4.91
C SER A 188 13.24 -2.36 -4.16
N ARG A 189 14.43 -2.20 -4.72
CA ARG A 189 15.50 -1.38 -4.12
C ARG A 189 15.16 0.10 -4.13
N TYR A 190 14.46 0.58 -5.17
CA TYR A 190 14.04 1.96 -5.29
C TYR A 190 12.99 2.33 -4.24
N PHE A 191 12.16 1.37 -3.85
CA PHE A 191 11.07 1.53 -2.88
C PHE A 191 11.51 1.80 -1.45
N ASN A 192 12.39 0.92 -0.94
CA ASN A 192 12.91 1.11 0.41
C ASN A 192 13.59 2.47 0.52
N ASN A 193 14.27 2.92 -0.56
CA ASN A 193 14.88 4.23 -0.60
C ASN A 193 13.85 5.37 -0.53
N ILE A 194 12.68 5.28 -1.19
CA ILE A 194 11.66 6.34 -1.10
C ILE A 194 11.07 6.40 0.29
N THR A 195 10.60 5.29 0.84
CA THR A 195 10.04 5.26 2.20
C THR A 195 11.09 5.66 3.25
N PHE A 196 12.36 5.19 3.10
CA PHE A 196 13.45 5.57 4.00
C PHE A 196 14.03 6.98 3.72
N CYS A 197 13.98 7.50 2.48
CA CYS A 197 14.42 8.87 2.17
C CYS A 197 13.54 9.94 2.83
N TYR A 198 12.28 9.62 3.10
CA TYR A 198 11.42 10.53 3.85
C TYR A 198 11.65 10.47 5.37
N LEU A 199 12.30 9.42 5.91
CA LEU A 199 12.64 9.32 7.34
C LEU A 199 13.56 10.46 7.84
N PRO A 200 14.69 10.81 7.17
CA PRO A 200 15.53 11.93 7.60
C PRO A 200 14.81 13.28 7.54
N PHE A 201 13.96 13.48 6.53
CA PHE A 201 13.14 14.66 6.39
C PHE A 201 12.17 14.82 7.59
N PHE A 202 11.62 13.70 8.10
CA PHE A 202 10.75 13.72 9.26
C PHE A 202 11.48 13.91 10.58
N ASN A 203 12.72 13.47 10.70
CA ASN A 203 13.54 13.81 11.86
C ASN A 203 13.80 15.32 11.92
N SER A 204 13.98 15.98 10.76
CA SER A 204 14.08 17.44 10.64
C SER A 204 12.75 18.15 10.88
N LEU A 205 11.63 17.55 10.48
CA LEU A 205 10.28 18.10 10.68
C LEU A 205 9.88 18.05 12.17
N ASN A 206 10.20 16.98 12.89
CA ASN A 206 9.96 16.91 14.33
C ASN A 206 10.73 18.03 15.06
N SER A 207 11.99 18.29 14.69
CA SER A 207 12.75 19.40 15.25
C SER A 207 12.19 20.79 14.88
N LEU A 208 11.46 20.90 13.78
CA LEU A 208 10.74 22.13 13.40
C LEU A 208 9.41 22.26 14.14
N LEU A 209 8.67 21.17 14.33
CA LEU A 209 7.40 21.17 15.06
C LEU A 209 7.60 21.42 16.56
N ASP A 210 8.70 20.95 17.14
CA ASP A 210 9.09 21.24 18.53
C ASP A 210 9.40 22.73 18.76
N ASN A 211 9.71 23.49 17.70
CA ASN A 211 9.92 24.94 17.76
C ASN A 211 8.61 25.75 17.58
N PHE A 212 7.49 25.11 17.33
CA PHE A 212 6.16 25.74 17.19
C PHE A 212 5.19 25.36 18.34
N SER A 213 5.63 24.57 19.33
CA SER A 213 4.94 24.27 20.58
C SER A 213 5.43 25.18 21.69
#